data_b3232ab3640c604d45e138f2fdbbaf4b
#
_entry.id   b3232ab3640c604d45e138f2fdbbaf4b
#
_cell.length_a   1.000
_cell.length_b   1.000
_cell.length_c   1.000
_cell.angle_alpha   90.00
_cell.angle_beta   90.00
_cell.angle_gamma   90.00
#
_symmetry.space_group_name_H-M   'P 1'
#
loop_
_entity.id
_entity.type
_entity.pdbx_description
1 polymer ?
#
loop_
_entity_poly.entity_id
_entity_poly.type
_entity_poly.pdbx_seq_one_letter_code
_entity_poly.pdbx_strand_id
1 'polypeptide(L)'
;MNNGKIAVIGAGKWGQALHFALNSKQECFITSRTKRDIKNFVPLDFALSCEYLIIAIPAQEIKTWLKENFVFKGQKILVASKGIEANSGEFLNEIYSSFVPDENIGFISGPSFAAEVIKGLPCALVINSKSKNFIKTYYSSDVIGAEIAGAYKNVLAIASGICEGLNLGKNAQASLISRGLVEMQRFGKH
;
A
#
# COMPACT_ATOMS: atom_id res chain seq x y z
N MET A 1 -3.62 21.63 10.71
CA MET A 1 -4.06 20.39 10.05
C MET A 1 -5.58 20.34 9.95
N ASN A 2 -6.13 19.74 8.90
CA ASN A 2 -7.55 19.45 8.77
C ASN A 2 -7.86 18.16 9.57
N ASN A 3 -8.20 18.30 10.85
CA ASN A 3 -8.40 17.18 11.78
C ASN A 3 -9.51 16.24 11.28
N GLY A 4 -9.25 14.94 11.36
CA GLY A 4 -10.16 13.88 10.90
C GLY A 4 -10.27 13.71 9.38
N LYS A 5 -9.67 14.59 8.57
CA LYS A 5 -9.73 14.48 7.11
C LYS A 5 -8.70 13.47 6.57
N ILE A 6 -9.12 12.74 5.55
CA ILE A 6 -8.31 11.71 4.88
C ILE A 6 -8.04 12.15 3.44
N ALA A 7 -6.80 11.98 2.99
CA ALA A 7 -6.44 12.14 1.59
C ALA A 7 -5.64 10.96 1.06
N VAL A 8 -5.97 10.53 -0.16
CA VAL A 8 -5.21 9.52 -0.92
C VAL A 8 -4.27 10.25 -1.88
N ILE A 9 -2.99 9.94 -1.79
CA ILE A 9 -1.94 10.47 -2.66
C ILE A 9 -1.57 9.40 -3.69
N GLY A 10 -1.88 9.68 -4.95
CA GLY A 10 -1.75 8.74 -6.04
C GLY A 10 -3.11 8.26 -6.56
N ALA A 11 -3.50 8.71 -7.77
CA ALA A 11 -4.75 8.34 -8.42
C ALA A 11 -4.57 7.23 -9.49
N GLY A 12 -3.70 6.27 -9.22
CA GLY A 12 -3.61 5.01 -9.95
C GLY A 12 -4.79 4.08 -9.62
N LYS A 13 -4.86 2.91 -10.24
CA LYS A 13 -5.95 1.93 -10.02
C LYS A 13 -6.18 1.65 -8.53
N TRP A 14 -5.10 1.42 -7.77
CA TRP A 14 -5.18 1.10 -6.35
C TRP A 14 -5.59 2.31 -5.50
N GLY A 15 -5.02 3.51 -5.75
CA GLY A 15 -5.41 4.72 -5.04
C GLY A 15 -6.87 5.10 -5.27
N GLN A 16 -7.38 4.94 -6.49
CA GLN A 16 -8.81 5.15 -6.79
C GLN A 16 -9.70 4.14 -6.06
N ALA A 17 -9.29 2.88 -5.96
CA ALA A 17 -10.04 1.85 -5.23
C ALA A 17 -10.12 2.16 -3.73
N LEU A 18 -9.01 2.58 -3.12
CA LEU A 18 -8.97 3.01 -1.72
C LEU A 18 -9.84 4.25 -1.48
N HIS A 19 -9.72 5.25 -2.37
CA HIS A 19 -10.57 6.45 -2.31
C HIS A 19 -12.06 6.09 -2.42
N PHE A 20 -12.44 5.24 -3.35
CA PHE A 20 -13.82 4.77 -3.52
C PHE A 20 -14.35 4.11 -2.24
N ALA A 21 -13.59 3.15 -1.70
CA ALA A 21 -13.97 2.42 -0.50
C ALA A 21 -14.13 3.34 0.73
N LEU A 22 -13.22 4.28 0.93
CA LEU A 22 -13.27 5.23 2.05
C LEU A 22 -14.36 6.28 1.85
N ASN A 23 -14.48 6.82 0.65
CA ASN A 23 -15.47 7.86 0.36
C ASN A 23 -16.92 7.39 0.46
N SER A 24 -17.15 6.06 0.52
CA SER A 24 -18.46 5.48 0.82
C SER A 24 -18.87 5.60 2.30
N LYS A 25 -17.93 5.85 3.19
CA LYS A 25 -18.14 5.90 4.66
C LYS A 25 -17.91 7.29 5.26
N GLN A 26 -16.97 8.04 4.72
CA GLN A 26 -16.62 9.38 5.18
C GLN A 26 -15.97 10.17 4.04
N GLU A 27 -15.94 11.49 4.15
CA GLU A 27 -15.31 12.33 3.14
C GLU A 27 -13.83 11.98 3.01
N CYS A 28 -13.43 11.58 1.80
CA CYS A 28 -12.07 11.23 1.46
C CYS A 28 -11.66 12.02 0.21
N PHE A 29 -10.51 12.67 0.27
CA PHE A 29 -9.93 13.42 -0.84
C PHE A 29 -8.94 12.56 -1.61
N ILE A 30 -8.66 12.94 -2.85
CA ILE A 30 -7.65 12.27 -3.68
C ILE A 30 -6.86 13.30 -4.47
N THR A 31 -5.56 13.02 -4.65
CA THR A 31 -4.68 13.86 -5.47
C THR A 31 -3.71 13.01 -6.29
N SER A 32 -3.19 13.57 -7.37
CA SER A 32 -2.07 12.99 -8.14
C SER A 32 -1.37 14.06 -8.96
N ARG A 33 -0.17 13.74 -9.48
CA ARG A 33 0.62 14.62 -10.33
C ARG A 33 -0.19 15.19 -11.51
N THR A 34 -0.99 14.34 -12.14
CA THR A 34 -1.89 14.76 -13.23
C THR A 34 -3.30 14.85 -12.70
N LYS A 35 -3.96 15.99 -12.92
CA LYS A 35 -5.37 16.19 -12.56
C LYS A 35 -6.24 15.13 -13.25
N ARG A 36 -7.20 14.59 -12.50
CA ARG A 36 -8.17 13.60 -12.99
C ARG A 36 -9.58 14.05 -12.64
N ASP A 37 -10.53 13.64 -13.45
CA ASP A 37 -11.96 13.82 -13.16
C ASP A 37 -12.43 12.74 -12.18
N ILE A 38 -12.17 12.99 -10.91
CA ILE A 38 -12.52 12.10 -9.79
C ILE A 38 -13.16 12.98 -8.71
N LYS A 39 -14.24 12.50 -8.15
CA LYS A 39 -14.92 13.18 -7.02
C LYS A 39 -13.93 13.45 -5.89
N ASN A 40 -14.01 14.65 -5.31
CA ASN A 40 -13.11 15.10 -4.24
C ASN A 40 -11.62 15.15 -4.63
N PHE A 41 -11.33 15.33 -5.92
CA PHE A 41 -9.94 15.58 -6.36
C PHE A 41 -9.51 16.99 -5.90
N VAL A 42 -8.36 17.05 -5.23
CA VAL A 42 -7.83 18.28 -4.63
C VAL A 42 -6.37 18.55 -5.03
N PRO A 43 -5.88 19.78 -4.94
CA PRO A 43 -4.46 20.11 -5.06
C PRO A 43 -3.63 19.38 -3.99
N LEU A 44 -2.35 19.15 -4.29
CA LEU A 44 -1.43 18.42 -3.39
C LEU A 44 -1.32 19.11 -2.02
N ASP A 45 -1.18 20.43 -1.98
CA ASP A 45 -1.06 21.20 -0.74
C ASP A 45 -2.26 21.00 0.20
N PHE A 46 -3.47 20.95 -0.38
CA PHE A 46 -4.65 20.62 0.41
C PHE A 46 -4.60 19.19 0.93
N ALA A 47 -4.24 18.21 0.08
CA ALA A 47 -4.12 16.82 0.50
C ALA A 47 -3.11 16.67 1.64
N LEU A 48 -1.94 17.30 1.55
CA LEU A 48 -0.89 17.27 2.58
C LEU A 48 -1.30 17.96 3.88
N SER A 49 -2.33 18.80 3.88
CA SER A 49 -2.88 19.41 5.10
C SER A 49 -3.82 18.48 5.87
N CYS A 50 -4.24 17.35 5.30
CA CYS A 50 -5.09 16.37 5.96
C CYS A 50 -4.34 15.63 7.08
N GLU A 51 -5.08 15.19 8.09
CA GLU A 51 -4.51 14.44 9.23
C GLU A 51 -4.06 13.03 8.83
N TYR A 52 -4.83 12.36 7.97
CA TYR A 52 -4.55 10.99 7.50
C TYR A 52 -4.18 11.02 6.03
N LEU A 53 -2.99 10.51 5.72
CA LEU A 53 -2.50 10.41 4.35
C LEU A 53 -2.35 8.95 3.96
N ILE A 54 -3.00 8.52 2.89
CA ILE A 54 -2.83 7.19 2.30
C ILE A 54 -1.98 7.36 1.05
N ILE A 55 -0.75 6.84 1.08
CA ILE A 55 0.19 7.03 -0.02
C ILE A 55 0.18 5.79 -0.91
N ALA A 56 -0.30 5.98 -2.15
CA ALA A 56 -0.51 4.93 -3.16
C ALA A 56 0.20 5.26 -4.49
N ILE A 57 1.43 5.77 -4.40
CA ILE A 57 2.32 6.00 -5.54
C ILE A 57 3.30 4.83 -5.70
N PRO A 58 3.96 4.66 -6.87
CA PRO A 58 4.93 3.59 -7.08
C PRO A 58 6.06 3.62 -6.04
N ALA A 59 6.48 2.45 -5.54
CA ALA A 59 7.54 2.33 -4.53
C ALA A 59 8.85 3.03 -4.98
N GLN A 60 9.18 2.94 -6.26
CA GLN A 60 10.38 3.53 -6.84
C GLN A 60 10.39 5.07 -6.82
N GLU A 61 9.23 5.70 -6.72
CA GLU A 61 9.11 7.16 -6.68
C GLU A 61 9.03 7.72 -5.24
N ILE A 62 8.83 6.87 -4.24
CA ILE A 62 8.57 7.28 -2.84
C ILE A 62 9.67 8.17 -2.29
N LYS A 63 10.93 7.74 -2.39
CA LYS A 63 12.08 8.45 -1.78
C LYS A 63 12.24 9.85 -2.35
N THR A 64 12.14 9.97 -3.66
CA THR A 64 12.21 11.27 -4.36
C THR A 64 10.99 12.13 -4.02
N TRP A 65 9.80 11.55 -4.07
CA TRP A 65 8.55 12.25 -3.78
C TRP A 65 8.53 12.82 -2.35
N LEU A 66 8.97 12.04 -1.35
CA LEU A 66 9.05 12.50 0.04
C LEU A 66 10.01 13.68 0.18
N LYS A 67 11.19 13.62 -0.45
CA LYS A 67 12.18 14.70 -0.42
C LYS A 67 11.67 16.02 -1.02
N GLU A 68 10.93 15.91 -2.12
CA GLU A 68 10.51 17.07 -2.90
C GLU A 68 9.22 17.71 -2.41
N ASN A 69 8.30 16.90 -1.86
CA ASN A 69 6.92 17.33 -1.66
C ASN A 69 6.43 17.24 -0.22
N PHE A 70 7.15 16.51 0.66
CA PHE A 70 6.59 16.19 1.97
C PHE A 70 7.38 16.81 3.11
N VAL A 71 6.64 17.48 3.99
CA VAL A 71 7.14 17.94 5.30
C VAL A 71 6.20 17.40 6.37
N PHE A 72 6.76 16.64 7.31
CA PHE A 72 5.99 16.09 8.42
C PHE A 72 5.49 17.19 9.36
N LYS A 73 4.18 17.18 9.63
CA LYS A 73 3.48 18.12 10.52
C LYS A 73 2.56 17.39 11.51
N GLY A 74 2.85 16.12 11.81
CA GLY A 74 2.06 15.29 12.71
C GLY A 74 1.01 14.41 12.01
N GLN A 75 1.05 14.29 10.67
CA GLN A 75 0.12 13.44 9.93
C GLN A 75 0.33 11.96 10.29
N LYS A 76 -0.74 11.17 10.16
CA LYS A 76 -0.68 9.70 10.17
C LYS A 76 -0.60 9.19 8.75
N ILE A 77 0.46 8.46 8.45
CA ILE A 77 0.76 7.97 7.10
C ILE A 77 0.39 6.49 6.99
N LEU A 78 -0.50 6.15 6.08
CA LEU A 78 -0.79 4.78 5.71
C LEU A 78 -0.17 4.49 4.34
N VAL A 79 0.89 3.70 4.32
CA VAL A 79 1.61 3.31 3.11
C VAL A 79 0.83 2.21 2.42
N ALA A 80 0.30 2.49 1.24
CA ALA A 80 -0.42 1.56 0.38
C ALA A 80 0.39 1.13 -0.85
N SER A 81 1.58 1.70 -1.01
CA SER A 81 2.57 1.29 -2.01
C SER A 81 3.12 -0.09 -1.68
N LYS A 82 3.48 -0.85 -2.71
CA LYS A 82 4.04 -2.20 -2.57
C LYS A 82 5.34 -2.30 -3.35
N GLY A 83 6.32 -2.96 -2.76
CA GLY A 83 7.62 -3.18 -3.39
C GLY A 83 8.79 -2.75 -2.49
N ILE A 84 9.98 -3.00 -3.01
CA ILE A 84 11.28 -2.63 -2.43
C ILE A 84 11.89 -1.62 -3.38
N GLU A 85 12.63 -0.63 -2.89
CA GLU A 85 13.32 0.34 -3.74
C GLU A 85 14.43 -0.38 -4.52
N ALA A 86 14.39 -0.29 -5.87
CA ALA A 86 15.20 -1.15 -6.72
C ALA A 86 16.70 -0.81 -6.74
N ASN A 87 17.05 0.46 -6.53
CA ASN A 87 18.46 0.91 -6.64
C ASN A 87 19.23 0.63 -5.34
N SER A 88 18.62 0.87 -4.18
CA SER A 88 19.25 0.70 -2.87
C SER A 88 18.90 -0.62 -2.19
N GLY A 89 17.80 -1.27 -2.61
CA GLY A 89 17.25 -2.43 -1.91
C GLY A 89 16.54 -2.07 -0.59
N GLU A 90 16.38 -0.78 -0.27
CA GLU A 90 15.71 -0.34 0.95
C GLU A 90 14.23 -0.72 0.97
N PHE A 91 13.77 -1.18 2.13
CA PHE A 91 12.35 -1.34 2.38
C PHE A 91 11.65 0.00 2.56
N LEU A 92 10.36 0.07 2.25
CA LEU A 92 9.62 1.32 2.38
C LEU A 92 9.58 1.81 3.83
N ASN A 93 9.52 0.92 4.82
CA ASN A 93 9.58 1.31 6.22
C ASN A 93 10.86 2.06 6.57
N GLU A 94 12.02 1.66 6.04
CA GLU A 94 13.30 2.34 6.25
C GLU A 94 13.29 3.74 5.61
N ILE A 95 12.78 3.82 4.38
CA ILE A 95 12.65 5.10 3.68
C ILE A 95 11.74 6.05 4.47
N TYR A 96 10.54 5.60 4.87
CA TYR A 96 9.59 6.45 5.60
C TYR A 96 10.09 6.86 6.98
N SER A 97 10.79 5.99 7.72
CA SER A 97 11.35 6.30 9.04
C SER A 97 12.37 7.44 9.01
N SER A 98 12.95 7.74 7.84
CA SER A 98 13.82 8.90 7.66
C SER A 98 13.06 10.24 7.56
N PHE A 99 11.74 10.24 7.40
CA PHE A 99 10.91 11.43 7.21
C PHE A 99 9.80 11.57 8.25
N VAL A 100 9.38 10.46 8.86
CA VAL A 100 8.19 10.38 9.73
C VAL A 100 8.52 9.52 10.93
N PRO A 101 8.14 9.92 12.16
CA PRO A 101 8.26 9.05 13.34
C PRO A 101 7.50 7.74 13.15
N ASP A 102 8.08 6.63 13.60
CA ASP A 102 7.54 5.27 13.40
C ASP A 102 6.11 5.09 13.92
N GLU A 103 5.75 5.79 15.00
CA GLU A 103 4.40 5.77 15.56
C GLU A 103 3.34 6.41 14.67
N ASN A 104 3.77 7.17 13.67
CA ASN A 104 2.89 7.82 12.70
C ASN A 104 2.81 7.08 11.36
N ILE A 105 3.43 5.89 11.27
CA ILE A 105 3.48 5.11 10.03
C ILE A 105 2.75 3.78 10.20
N GLY A 106 1.92 3.44 9.22
CA GLY A 106 1.33 2.13 9.05
C GLY A 106 1.41 1.67 7.60
N PHE A 107 1.42 0.36 7.39
CA PHE A 107 1.51 -0.27 6.08
C PHE A 107 0.26 -1.11 5.85
N ILE A 108 -0.40 -0.91 4.71
CA ILE A 108 -1.56 -1.70 4.31
C ILE A 108 -1.13 -2.87 3.43
N SER A 109 -1.52 -4.07 3.82
CA SER A 109 -1.24 -5.31 3.09
C SER A 109 -2.48 -6.18 3.01
N GLY A 110 -2.45 -7.21 2.17
CA GLY A 110 -3.51 -8.19 2.01
C GLY A 110 -3.99 -8.39 0.58
N PRO A 111 -4.88 -9.37 0.35
CA PRO A 111 -5.52 -9.63 -0.93
C PRO A 111 -6.48 -8.49 -1.27
N SER A 112 -6.11 -7.67 -2.25
CA SER A 112 -6.81 -6.42 -2.56
C SER A 112 -6.66 -6.06 -4.03
N PHE A 113 -7.39 -6.74 -4.89
CA PHE A 113 -7.46 -6.36 -6.30
C PHE A 113 -8.31 -5.10 -6.45
N ALA A 114 -7.71 -4.04 -7.00
CA ALA A 114 -8.38 -2.74 -7.17
C ALA A 114 -9.72 -2.85 -7.90
N ALA A 115 -9.78 -3.69 -8.93
CA ALA A 115 -10.99 -3.92 -9.72
C ALA A 115 -12.13 -4.59 -8.91
N GLU A 116 -11.80 -5.35 -7.89
CA GLU A 116 -12.78 -6.00 -7.00
C GLU A 116 -13.26 -5.03 -5.91
N VAL A 117 -12.33 -4.26 -5.34
CA VAL A 117 -12.65 -3.25 -4.32
C VAL A 117 -13.61 -2.20 -4.90
N ILE A 118 -13.40 -1.73 -6.13
CA ILE A 118 -14.30 -0.77 -6.80
C ILE A 118 -15.70 -1.36 -7.03
N LYS A 119 -15.81 -2.69 -7.19
CA LYS A 119 -17.10 -3.39 -7.31
C LYS A 119 -17.76 -3.65 -5.97
N GLY A 120 -17.13 -3.26 -4.86
CA GLY A 120 -17.65 -3.51 -3.50
C GLY A 120 -17.53 -4.96 -3.06
N LEU A 121 -16.71 -5.78 -3.72
CA LEU A 121 -16.47 -7.17 -3.32
C LEU A 121 -15.68 -7.22 -2.01
N PRO A 122 -15.92 -8.22 -1.16
CA PRO A 122 -15.21 -8.38 0.10
C PRO A 122 -13.70 -8.50 -0.12
N CYS A 123 -12.93 -7.77 0.66
CA CYS A 123 -11.47 -7.91 0.73
C CYS A 123 -11.03 -7.91 2.19
N ALA A 124 -9.90 -8.54 2.46
CA ALA A 124 -9.28 -8.53 3.78
C ALA A 124 -7.97 -7.73 3.71
N LEU A 125 -7.90 -6.67 4.52
CA LEU A 125 -6.71 -5.82 4.62
C LEU A 125 -6.19 -5.85 6.05
N VAL A 126 -4.88 -5.93 6.19
CA VAL A 126 -4.17 -5.85 7.46
C VAL A 126 -3.38 -4.55 7.47
N ILE A 127 -3.42 -3.84 8.59
CA ILE A 127 -2.55 -2.70 8.82
C ILE A 127 -1.45 -3.13 9.78
N ASN A 128 -0.22 -3.00 9.31
CA ASN A 128 0.99 -3.26 10.07
C ASN A 128 1.58 -1.92 10.51
N SER A 129 1.90 -1.78 11.78
CA SER A 129 2.54 -0.57 12.33
C SER A 129 3.38 -0.94 13.54
N LYS A 130 4.42 -0.19 13.83
CA LYS A 130 5.16 -0.30 15.10
C LYS A 130 4.36 0.24 16.28
N SER A 131 3.34 1.06 16.03
CA SER A 131 2.45 1.62 17.07
C SER A 131 1.11 0.89 17.14
N LYS A 132 0.78 0.33 18.30
CA LYS A 132 -0.53 -0.29 18.58
C LYS A 132 -1.70 0.73 18.52
N ASN A 133 -1.41 2.01 18.65
CA ASN A 133 -2.41 3.08 18.69
C ASN A 133 -2.55 3.79 17.32
N PHE A 134 -1.94 3.28 16.27
CA PHE A 134 -1.97 3.92 14.95
C PHE A 134 -3.39 4.00 14.40
N ILE A 135 -4.09 2.90 14.33
CA ILE A 135 -5.52 2.80 13.94
C ILE A 135 -6.13 1.58 14.64
N LYS A 136 -7.40 1.67 15.05
CA LYS A 136 -8.15 0.53 15.62
C LYS A 136 -8.59 -0.44 14.52
N THR A 137 -7.71 -1.38 14.13
CA THR A 137 -7.97 -2.42 13.12
C THR A 137 -7.28 -3.72 13.51
N TYR A 138 -7.32 -4.74 12.65
CA TYR A 138 -6.46 -5.90 12.77
C TYR A 138 -4.99 -5.46 12.72
N TYR A 139 -4.31 -5.61 13.83
CA TYR A 139 -2.95 -5.13 14.03
C TYR A 139 -1.94 -6.26 13.87
N SER A 140 -0.84 -6.01 13.16
CA SER A 140 0.35 -6.82 13.17
C SER A 140 1.59 -5.94 13.34
N SER A 141 2.53 -6.37 14.17
CA SER A 141 3.82 -5.69 14.34
C SER A 141 4.87 -6.13 13.31
N ASP A 142 4.58 -7.18 12.53
CA ASP A 142 5.47 -7.70 11.49
C ASP A 142 5.36 -6.86 10.21
N VAL A 143 5.98 -5.68 10.26
CA VAL A 143 6.01 -4.74 9.13
C VAL A 143 6.84 -5.32 7.98
N ILE A 144 8.02 -5.85 8.29
CA ILE A 144 8.96 -6.41 7.28
C ILE A 144 8.34 -7.61 6.57
N GLY A 145 7.77 -8.56 7.31
CA GLY A 145 7.07 -9.70 6.71
C GLY A 145 5.92 -9.29 5.81
N ALA A 146 5.18 -8.23 6.18
CA ALA A 146 4.11 -7.69 5.34
C ALA A 146 4.63 -7.05 4.04
N GLU A 147 5.75 -6.33 4.08
CA GLU A 147 6.39 -5.73 2.90
C GLU A 147 6.95 -6.80 1.96
N ILE A 148 7.67 -7.80 2.52
CA ILE A 148 8.18 -8.96 1.77
C ILE A 148 7.02 -9.70 1.10
N ALA A 149 5.98 -10.04 1.84
CA ALA A 149 4.81 -10.72 1.29
C ALA A 149 4.14 -9.89 0.18
N GLY A 150 4.05 -8.57 0.36
CA GLY A 150 3.50 -7.64 -0.61
C GLY A 150 4.29 -7.56 -1.92
N ALA A 151 5.62 -7.62 -1.85
CA ALA A 151 6.51 -7.65 -2.99
C ALA A 151 6.53 -9.02 -3.68
N TYR A 152 6.75 -10.09 -2.90
CA TYR A 152 6.93 -11.45 -3.40
C TYR A 152 5.66 -12.04 -4.04
N LYS A 153 4.48 -11.70 -3.53
CA LYS A 153 3.20 -12.15 -4.11
C LYS A 153 3.06 -11.82 -5.60
N ASN A 154 3.66 -10.74 -6.05
CA ASN A 154 3.59 -10.35 -7.47
C ASN A 154 4.39 -11.31 -8.34
N VAL A 155 5.53 -11.79 -7.86
CA VAL A 155 6.35 -12.82 -8.53
C VAL A 155 5.54 -14.11 -8.67
N LEU A 156 4.89 -14.55 -7.58
CA LEU A 156 4.03 -15.73 -7.59
C LEU A 156 2.82 -15.57 -8.51
N ALA A 157 2.22 -14.39 -8.55
CA ALA A 157 1.08 -14.12 -9.43
C ALA A 157 1.49 -14.22 -10.92
N ILE A 158 2.66 -13.69 -11.28
CA ILE A 158 3.19 -13.80 -12.66
C ILE A 158 3.47 -15.26 -12.99
N ALA A 159 4.17 -15.99 -12.12
CA ALA A 159 4.49 -17.39 -12.33
C ALA A 159 3.23 -18.27 -12.42
N SER A 160 2.22 -18.01 -11.59
CA SER A 160 0.91 -18.67 -11.65
C SER A 160 0.19 -18.38 -12.97
N GLY A 161 0.23 -17.13 -13.44
CA GLY A 161 -0.32 -16.76 -14.76
C GLY A 161 0.39 -17.44 -15.93
N ILE A 162 1.71 -17.64 -15.86
CA ILE A 162 2.47 -18.41 -16.84
C ILE A 162 2.00 -19.87 -16.85
N CYS A 163 1.84 -20.50 -15.66
CA CYS A 163 1.33 -21.87 -15.57
C CYS A 163 -0.07 -22.01 -16.21
N GLU A 164 -0.92 -21.02 -16.00
CA GLU A 164 -2.26 -20.99 -16.60
C GLU A 164 -2.21 -20.81 -18.12
N GLY A 165 -1.42 -19.85 -18.60
CA GLY A 165 -1.25 -19.60 -20.04
C GLY A 165 -0.64 -20.77 -20.82
N LEU A 166 0.23 -21.55 -20.17
CA LEU A 166 0.81 -22.77 -20.73
C LEU A 166 -0.07 -24.02 -20.54
N ASN A 167 -1.25 -23.89 -19.92
CA ASN A 167 -2.17 -24.98 -19.63
C ASN A 167 -1.52 -26.15 -18.85
N LEU A 168 -0.63 -25.86 -17.89
CA LEU A 168 0.09 -26.88 -17.11
C LEU A 168 -0.81 -27.59 -16.08
N GLY A 169 -2.05 -27.14 -15.93
CA GLY A 169 -3.05 -27.72 -15.06
C GLY A 169 -2.99 -27.24 -13.62
N LYS A 170 -4.06 -27.53 -12.87
CA LYS A 170 -4.25 -27.01 -11.50
C LYS A 170 -3.26 -27.60 -10.48
N ASN A 171 -2.78 -28.83 -10.69
CA ASN A 171 -1.77 -29.43 -9.80
C ASN A 171 -0.43 -28.68 -9.87
N ALA A 172 0.02 -28.33 -11.07
CA ALA A 172 1.24 -27.53 -11.24
C ALA A 172 1.09 -26.14 -10.59
N GLN A 173 -0.05 -25.48 -10.80
CA GLN A 173 -0.35 -24.19 -10.24
C GLN A 173 -0.39 -24.24 -8.69
N ALA A 174 -1.04 -25.25 -8.10
CA ALA A 174 -1.09 -25.44 -6.64
C ALA A 174 0.31 -25.72 -6.06
N SER A 175 1.10 -26.56 -6.72
CA SER A 175 2.49 -26.86 -6.31
C SER A 175 3.37 -25.60 -6.34
N LEU A 176 3.27 -24.80 -7.40
CA LEU A 176 3.99 -23.53 -7.53
C LEU A 176 3.66 -22.59 -6.38
N ILE A 177 2.37 -22.39 -6.10
CA ILE A 177 1.91 -21.49 -5.04
C ILE A 177 2.41 -21.99 -3.67
N SER A 178 2.25 -23.29 -3.39
CA SER A 178 2.69 -23.87 -2.11
C SER A 178 4.20 -23.71 -1.88
N ARG A 179 5.02 -23.97 -2.89
CA ARG A 179 6.48 -23.77 -2.82
C ARG A 179 6.84 -22.30 -2.67
N GLY A 180 6.18 -21.43 -3.43
CA GLY A 180 6.40 -19.99 -3.33
C GLY A 180 6.07 -19.41 -1.96
N LEU A 181 5.03 -19.91 -1.29
CA LEU A 181 4.73 -19.52 0.09
C LEU A 181 5.82 -19.93 1.07
N VAL A 182 6.41 -21.12 0.90
CA VAL A 182 7.56 -21.58 1.72
C VAL A 182 8.78 -20.71 1.49
N GLU A 183 9.06 -20.34 0.24
CA GLU A 183 10.17 -19.45 -0.09
C GLU A 183 9.96 -18.04 0.49
N MET A 184 8.75 -17.49 0.36
CA MET A 184 8.36 -16.21 0.96
C MET A 184 8.60 -16.23 2.49
N GLN A 185 8.21 -17.32 3.17
CA GLN A 185 8.44 -17.48 4.60
C GLN A 185 9.93 -17.56 4.95
N ARG A 186 10.74 -18.22 4.14
CA ARG A 186 12.20 -18.28 4.33
C ARG A 186 12.84 -16.91 4.16
N PHE A 187 12.46 -16.20 3.12
CA PHE A 187 12.95 -14.84 2.86
C PHE A 187 12.62 -13.86 3.99
N GLY A 188 11.46 -14.00 4.61
CA GLY A 188 11.05 -13.16 5.75
C GLY A 188 11.72 -13.51 7.09
N LYS A 189 12.57 -14.57 7.15
CA LYS A 189 13.30 -14.98 8.36
C LYS A 189 14.75 -14.52 8.38
N HIS A 190 15.23 -13.95 7.31
CA HIS A 190 16.58 -13.39 7.13
C HIS A 190 16.55 -11.88 7.15
#